data_20040dbe6024b759f57edf98873eec76
#
_entry.id   20040dbe6024b759f57edf98873eec76
#
_cell.length_a   1.000
_cell.length_b   1.000
_cell.length_c   1.000
_cell.angle_alpha   90.00
_cell.angle_beta   90.00
_cell.angle_gamma   90.00
#
_symmetry.space_group_name_H-M   'P 1'
#
loop_
_entity.id
_entity.type
_entity.pdbx_description
1 polymer ?
#
loop_
_entity_poly.entity_id
_entity_poly.type
_entity_poly.pdbx_seq_one_letter_code
_entity_poly.pdbx_strand_id
1 'polypeptide(L)'
;MRDELRNTLRVAGIYAASIIGAGFASGQEIMQFFSAYKTGGFWGILLAGILFSAVGCIVLDKVYSERIRNYEEFIFPVFGWRLGWIIETAATVFVFCMYXIMTAGSGQILAQLTGIKFKSAVLIMGIICTFLIMTNIKGISVFSSVLTPVLTAGIILTGLYIIIMKESPVFSITVYISRITKNWFFSSLLYVSYNSILSVMMLCSMLPYLKTRRTAFAAGILGGVVLTVAAIVINTVIFLFYPSAADREIPLLDILHSISSSAGWLXSVLLWLAMLVSAVTSGFCFSDRAGNLFRVDXRIVAMLLCACAVPLSTLGFSRLISLIYPAFGWLGLFMIIVILVTGLQGLLSGPVSREGRRADRRFPVGRG
;
A
#
# COMPACT_ATOMS: atom_id res chain seq x y z
N MET A 1 4.95 15.36 -26.56
CA MET A 1 5.95 14.41 -26.04
C MET A 1 6.40 14.74 -24.61
N ARG A 2 6.88 15.96 -24.31
CA ARG A 2 7.28 16.35 -22.92
C ARG A 2 6.14 16.22 -21.90
N ASP A 3 4.96 16.71 -22.21
CA ASP A 3 3.79 16.65 -21.31
C ASP A 3 3.30 15.21 -21.11
N GLU A 4 3.38 14.39 -22.15
CA GLU A 4 2.99 12.98 -22.07
C GLU A 4 3.94 12.19 -21.16
N LEU A 5 5.27 12.40 -21.29
CA LEU A 5 6.26 11.80 -20.41
C LEU A 5 6.06 12.24 -18.95
N ARG A 6 5.85 13.56 -18.73
CA ARG A 6 5.59 14.12 -17.40
C ARG A 6 4.36 13.48 -16.74
N ASN A 7 3.28 13.34 -17.50
CA ASN A 7 2.05 12.71 -16.99
C ASN A 7 2.25 11.22 -16.71
N THR A 8 2.96 10.51 -17.58
CA THR A 8 3.32 9.08 -17.37
C THR A 8 4.11 8.91 -16.07
N LEU A 9 5.16 9.70 -15.87
CA LEU A 9 5.98 9.66 -14.66
C LEU A 9 5.16 10.00 -13.42
N ARG A 10 4.29 11.00 -13.52
CA ARG A 10 3.41 11.42 -12.41
C ARG A 10 2.44 10.31 -12.01
N VAL A 11 1.74 9.71 -12.97
CA VAL A 11 0.76 8.63 -12.70
C VAL A 11 1.48 7.38 -12.18
N ALA A 12 2.61 7.01 -12.79
CA ALA A 12 3.43 5.87 -12.33
C ALA A 12 3.94 6.10 -10.91
N GLY A 13 4.40 7.32 -10.60
CA GLY A 13 4.85 7.71 -9.26
C GLY A 13 3.74 7.62 -8.23
N ILE A 14 2.55 8.14 -8.55
CA ILE A 14 1.37 8.06 -7.65
C ILE A 14 0.95 6.60 -7.45
N TYR A 15 0.98 5.79 -8.52
CA TYR A 15 0.68 4.37 -8.44
C TYR A 15 1.67 3.65 -7.51
N ALA A 16 2.97 3.80 -7.74
CA ALA A 16 4.00 3.20 -6.88
C ALA A 16 3.84 3.70 -5.43
N ALA A 17 3.61 5.00 -5.24
CA ALA A 17 3.43 5.62 -3.92
C ALA A 17 2.20 5.08 -3.17
N SER A 18 1.14 4.67 -3.88
CA SER A 18 -0.06 4.09 -3.24
C SER A 18 0.21 2.71 -2.63
N ILE A 19 1.30 2.06 -3.04
CA ILE A 19 1.72 0.73 -2.58
C ILE A 19 2.95 0.85 -1.67
N ILE A 20 3.93 1.72 -2.03
CA ILE A 20 5.11 1.98 -1.19
C ILE A 20 4.68 2.84 0.00
N GLY A 21 4.07 2.19 0.97
CA GLY A 21 3.74 2.80 2.24
C GLY A 21 4.82 2.51 3.29
N ALA A 22 4.52 2.89 4.51
CA ALA A 22 5.43 2.72 5.64
C ALA A 22 5.70 1.25 5.97
N GLY A 23 4.72 0.36 5.73
CA GLY A 23 4.90 -1.10 5.89
C GLY A 23 5.93 -1.68 4.92
N PHE A 24 5.86 -1.25 3.65
CA PHE A 24 6.85 -1.57 2.62
C PHE A 24 8.22 -1.00 3.01
N ALA A 25 8.24 0.27 3.41
CA ALA A 25 9.45 1.02 3.77
C ALA A 25 10.19 0.44 4.99
N SER A 26 9.47 -0.15 5.92
CA SER A 26 10.04 -0.82 7.11
C SER A 26 10.77 -2.12 6.77
N GLY A 27 10.49 -2.69 5.59
CA GLY A 27 10.96 -4.02 5.18
C GLY A 27 10.09 -5.17 5.69
N GLN A 28 9.13 -4.91 6.59
CA GLN A 28 8.35 -5.97 7.23
C GLN A 28 7.45 -6.71 6.25
N GLU A 29 6.80 -5.97 5.34
CA GLU A 29 5.98 -6.60 4.28
C GLU A 29 6.83 -7.49 3.37
N ILE A 30 7.99 -6.97 2.92
CA ILE A 30 8.88 -7.70 2.02
C ILE A 30 9.43 -8.95 2.73
N MET A 31 9.77 -8.82 4.00
CA MET A 31 10.25 -9.95 4.80
C MET A 31 9.21 -11.06 4.88
N GLN A 32 7.97 -10.74 5.22
CA GLN A 32 6.90 -11.73 5.44
C GLN A 32 6.41 -12.37 4.13
N PHE A 33 6.25 -11.56 3.07
CA PHE A 33 5.66 -12.05 1.82
C PHE A 33 6.70 -12.66 0.87
N PHE A 34 7.98 -12.27 0.98
CA PHE A 34 9.00 -12.71 0.01
C PHE A 34 10.24 -13.31 0.68
N SER A 35 10.95 -12.58 1.56
CA SER A 35 12.24 -13.03 2.12
C SER A 35 12.13 -14.38 2.85
N ALA A 36 10.99 -14.64 3.49
CA ALA A 36 10.69 -15.93 4.17
C ALA A 36 10.75 -17.14 3.23
N TYR A 37 10.69 -16.93 1.91
CA TYR A 37 10.76 -18.00 0.89
C TYR A 37 12.15 -18.12 0.26
N LYS A 38 13.16 -17.42 0.78
CA LYS A 38 14.54 -17.47 0.30
C LYS A 38 14.64 -17.07 -1.18
N THR A 39 15.27 -17.90 -2.01
CA THR A 39 15.37 -17.67 -3.47
C THR A 39 14.00 -17.59 -4.15
N GLY A 40 13.01 -18.33 -3.64
CA GLY A 40 11.63 -18.25 -4.13
C GLY A 40 11.02 -16.85 -3.98
N GLY A 41 11.49 -16.07 -2.99
CA GLY A 41 11.04 -14.69 -2.79
C GLY A 41 11.37 -13.78 -3.96
N PHE A 42 12.52 -13.95 -4.61
CA PHE A 42 12.89 -13.16 -5.81
C PHE A 42 11.93 -13.45 -6.96
N TRP A 43 11.62 -14.72 -7.20
CA TRP A 43 10.61 -15.11 -8.21
C TRP A 43 9.23 -14.52 -7.86
N GLY A 44 8.91 -14.52 -6.57
CA GLY A 44 7.68 -13.94 -6.06
C GLY A 44 7.59 -12.43 -6.35
N ILE A 45 8.68 -11.70 -6.17
CA ILE A 45 8.73 -10.24 -6.45
C ILE A 45 8.56 -9.99 -7.95
N LEU A 46 9.22 -10.78 -8.80
CA LEU A 46 9.07 -10.65 -10.26
C LEU A 46 7.62 -10.91 -10.69
N LEU A 47 6.99 -11.96 -10.16
CA LEU A 47 5.57 -12.25 -10.40
C LEU A 47 4.68 -11.09 -9.93
N ALA A 48 4.92 -10.58 -8.72
CA ALA A 48 4.17 -9.44 -8.17
C ALA A 48 4.29 -8.21 -9.07
N GLY A 49 5.49 -7.92 -9.58
CA GLY A 49 5.73 -6.81 -10.51
C GLY A 49 4.96 -6.93 -11.82
N ILE A 50 4.94 -8.14 -12.39
CA ILE A 50 4.14 -8.42 -13.61
C ILE A 50 2.65 -8.19 -13.32
N LEU A 51 2.16 -8.69 -12.19
CA LEU A 51 0.74 -8.56 -11.82
C LEU A 51 0.39 -7.09 -11.53
N PHE A 52 1.23 -6.34 -10.82
CA PHE A 52 1.01 -4.90 -10.61
C PHE A 52 0.99 -4.15 -11.93
N SER A 53 1.91 -4.47 -12.85
CA SER A 53 1.91 -3.87 -14.19
C SER A 53 0.60 -4.17 -14.93
N ALA A 54 0.16 -5.42 -14.91
CA ALA A 54 -1.08 -5.85 -15.56
C ALA A 54 -2.31 -5.13 -14.96
N VAL A 55 -2.44 -5.15 -13.63
CA VAL A 55 -3.55 -4.47 -12.93
C VAL A 55 -3.52 -2.97 -13.23
N GLY A 56 -2.33 -2.34 -13.12
CA GLY A 56 -2.16 -0.92 -13.43
C GLY A 56 -2.60 -0.57 -14.85
N CYS A 57 -2.15 -1.35 -15.84
CA CYS A 57 -2.52 -1.14 -17.25
C CYS A 57 -4.03 -1.28 -17.48
N ILE A 58 -4.64 -2.35 -16.95
CA ILE A 58 -6.07 -2.62 -17.13
C ILE A 58 -6.92 -1.54 -16.47
N VAL A 59 -6.60 -1.19 -15.23
CA VAL A 59 -7.37 -0.17 -14.49
C VAL A 59 -7.24 1.20 -15.17
N LEU A 60 -6.01 1.62 -15.50
CA LEU A 60 -5.78 2.94 -16.13
C LEU A 60 -6.38 3.00 -17.56
N ASP A 61 -6.32 1.90 -18.33
CA ASP A 61 -6.97 1.83 -19.65
C ASP A 61 -8.49 1.98 -19.52
N LYS A 62 -9.08 1.31 -18.53
CA LYS A 62 -10.52 1.40 -18.27
C LYS A 62 -10.90 2.83 -17.80
N VAL A 63 -10.12 3.41 -16.88
CA VAL A 63 -10.30 4.80 -16.39
C VAL A 63 -10.27 5.78 -17.57
N TYR A 64 -9.30 5.65 -18.47
CA TYR A 64 -9.17 6.49 -19.65
C TYR A 64 -10.32 6.30 -20.63
N SER A 65 -10.63 5.04 -20.97
CA SER A 65 -11.60 4.69 -22.02
C SER A 65 -13.05 4.98 -21.60
N GLU A 66 -13.41 4.72 -20.35
CA GLU A 66 -14.77 4.89 -19.82
C GLU A 66 -14.96 6.23 -19.09
N ARG A 67 -13.88 7.06 -19.01
CA ARG A 67 -13.88 8.38 -18.36
C ARG A 67 -14.29 8.33 -16.88
N ILE A 68 -13.83 7.30 -16.17
CA ILE A 68 -14.10 7.05 -14.75
C ILE A 68 -13.43 8.15 -13.92
N ARG A 69 -14.16 8.74 -12.98
CA ARG A 69 -13.69 9.85 -12.13
C ARG A 69 -13.47 9.44 -10.66
N ASN A 70 -14.12 8.36 -10.25
CA ASN A 70 -14.05 7.89 -8.86
C ASN A 70 -14.14 6.37 -8.77
N TYR A 71 -13.89 5.85 -7.59
CA TYR A 71 -13.83 4.40 -7.33
C TYR A 71 -15.19 3.72 -7.55
N GLU A 72 -16.28 4.38 -7.18
CA GLU A 72 -17.63 3.83 -7.32
C GLU A 72 -18.00 3.59 -8.79
N GLU A 73 -17.65 4.54 -9.66
CA GLU A 73 -17.84 4.41 -11.12
C GLU A 73 -17.06 3.24 -11.73
N PHE A 74 -16.01 2.77 -11.03
CA PHE A 74 -15.23 1.59 -11.45
C PHE A 74 -15.85 0.31 -10.88
N ILE A 75 -16.09 0.28 -9.56
CA ILE A 75 -16.44 -0.96 -8.83
C ILE A 75 -17.85 -1.46 -9.18
N PHE A 76 -18.87 -0.58 -9.14
CA PHE A 76 -20.25 -1.03 -9.33
C PHE A 76 -20.51 -1.57 -10.75
N PRO A 77 -20.01 -0.97 -11.84
CA PRO A 77 -20.18 -1.58 -13.18
C PRO A 77 -19.40 -2.88 -13.39
N VAL A 78 -18.26 -3.08 -12.68
CA VAL A 78 -17.42 -4.29 -12.82
C VAL A 78 -18.02 -5.46 -12.01
N PHE A 79 -18.47 -5.18 -10.78
CA PHE A 79 -18.84 -6.21 -9.80
C PHE A 79 -20.35 -6.32 -9.58
N GLY A 80 -21.14 -5.35 -10.07
CA GLY A 80 -22.56 -5.26 -9.78
C GLY A 80 -22.83 -4.70 -8.38
N TRP A 81 -24.11 -4.40 -8.10
CA TRP A 81 -24.53 -3.70 -6.88
C TRP A 81 -24.16 -4.46 -5.59
N ARG A 82 -24.49 -5.76 -5.53
CA ARG A 82 -24.32 -6.57 -4.30
C ARG A 82 -22.84 -6.76 -3.96
N LEU A 83 -22.04 -7.22 -4.93
CA LEU A 83 -20.59 -7.45 -4.71
C LEU A 83 -19.85 -6.13 -4.55
N GLY A 84 -20.27 -5.06 -5.24
CA GLY A 84 -19.71 -3.73 -5.08
C GLY A 84 -19.79 -3.23 -3.64
N TRP A 85 -20.94 -3.42 -2.99
CA TRP A 85 -21.11 -3.05 -1.57
C TRP A 85 -20.24 -3.89 -0.63
N ILE A 86 -20.07 -5.20 -0.93
CA ILE A 86 -19.18 -6.07 -0.14
C ILE A 86 -17.74 -5.56 -0.24
N ILE A 87 -17.28 -5.23 -1.47
CA ILE A 87 -15.91 -4.70 -1.70
C ILE A 87 -15.74 -3.34 -1.01
N GLU A 88 -16.71 -2.46 -1.10
CA GLU A 88 -16.68 -1.13 -0.47
C GLU A 88 -16.60 -1.24 1.07
N THR A 89 -17.40 -2.12 1.66
CA THR A 89 -17.37 -2.40 3.10
C THR A 89 -16.01 -2.97 3.51
N ALA A 90 -15.51 -3.95 2.74
CA ALA A 90 -14.21 -4.57 2.99
C ALA A 90 -13.07 -3.53 2.90
N ALA A 91 -13.12 -2.65 1.91
CA ALA A 91 -12.14 -1.56 1.77
C ALA A 91 -12.18 -0.62 2.98
N THR A 92 -13.37 -0.31 3.49
CA THR A 92 -13.55 0.54 4.68
C THR A 92 -12.96 -0.14 5.93
N VAL A 93 -13.23 -1.44 6.12
CA VAL A 93 -12.63 -2.23 7.22
C VAL A 93 -11.11 -2.30 7.06
N PHE A 94 -10.62 -2.44 5.83
CA PHE A 94 -9.17 -2.47 5.56
C PHE A 94 -8.51 -1.14 5.95
N VAL A 95 -9.14 -0.01 5.64
CA VAL A 95 -8.63 1.33 6.03
C VAL A 95 -8.56 1.47 7.56
N PHE A 96 -9.55 0.94 8.30
CA PHE A 96 -9.50 0.84 9.77
C PHE A 96 -8.29 0.02 10.22
N CYS A 97 -8.08 -1.14 9.63
CA CYS A 97 -6.94 -2.01 9.94
C CYS A 97 -5.60 -1.33 9.62
N MET A 98 -5.53 -0.57 8.53
CA MET A 98 -4.34 0.22 8.17
C MET A 98 -4.03 1.27 9.23
N TYR A 99 -5.03 1.91 9.78
CA TYR A 99 -4.85 2.81 10.93
C TYR A 99 -4.21 2.10 12.12
N UNK A 100 -4.62 1.05 12.33
CA UNK A 100 -4.16 0.26 13.30
C UNK A 100 -2.81 -0.03 13.16
N ILE A 101 -2.41 -0.63 12.12
CA ILE A 101 -1.05 -1.07 11.76
C ILE A 101 -0.07 0.13 11.81
N MET A 102 -0.42 1.24 11.16
CA MET A 102 0.44 2.43 11.09
C MET A 102 0.63 3.09 12.47
N THR A 103 -0.38 3.06 13.33
CA THR A 103 -0.27 3.54 14.72
C THR A 103 0.68 2.64 15.52
N ALA A 104 0.62 1.31 15.33
CA ALA A 104 1.55 0.37 15.98
C ALA A 104 2.99 0.62 15.50
N GLY A 105 3.19 0.75 14.19
CA GLY A 105 4.51 0.98 13.60
C GLY A 105 5.13 2.30 14.05
N SER A 106 4.36 3.40 13.99
CA SER A 106 4.83 4.72 14.46
C SER A 106 5.11 4.72 15.96
N GLY A 107 4.30 4.00 16.75
CA GLY A 107 4.54 3.78 18.18
C GLY A 107 5.82 3.01 18.44
N GLN A 108 6.11 1.99 17.62
CA GLN A 108 7.36 1.21 17.73
C GLN A 108 8.59 2.09 17.50
N ILE A 109 8.58 2.91 16.45
CA ILE A 109 9.68 3.83 16.15
C ILE A 109 9.82 4.87 17.26
N LEU A 110 8.71 5.44 17.70
CA LEU A 110 8.73 6.43 18.80
C LEU A 110 9.33 5.83 20.08
N ALA A 111 8.95 4.58 20.41
CA ALA A 111 9.51 3.87 21.56
C ALA A 111 11.03 3.68 21.42
N GLN A 112 11.51 3.31 20.23
CA GLN A 112 12.94 3.16 19.92
C GLN A 112 13.71 4.51 20.04
N LEU A 113 13.12 5.58 19.51
CA LEU A 113 13.77 6.91 19.50
C LEU A 113 13.84 7.55 20.90
N THR A 114 12.82 7.31 21.74
CA THR A 114 12.68 8.02 23.03
C THR A 114 12.96 7.15 24.26
N GLY A 115 13.02 5.82 24.09
CA GLY A 115 13.19 4.88 25.20
C GLY A 115 11.93 4.64 26.04
N ILE A 116 10.78 5.19 25.69
CA ILE A 116 9.52 4.97 26.44
C ILE A 116 8.94 3.59 26.12
N LYS A 117 8.10 3.08 27.00
CA LYS A 117 7.44 1.78 26.81
C LYS A 117 6.54 1.80 25.56
N PHE A 118 6.58 0.73 24.79
CA PHE A 118 5.82 0.56 23.53
C PHE A 118 4.34 0.93 23.68
N LYS A 119 3.66 0.43 24.72
CA LYS A 119 2.24 0.73 24.95
C LYS A 119 1.96 2.22 25.15
N SER A 120 2.87 2.93 25.86
CA SER A 120 2.77 4.37 26.05
C SER A 120 3.00 5.11 24.73
N ALA A 121 3.97 4.67 23.94
CA ALA A 121 4.24 5.24 22.62
C ALA A 121 3.04 5.11 21.67
N VAL A 122 2.41 3.93 21.64
CA VAL A 122 1.20 3.67 20.84
C VAL A 122 0.05 4.60 21.28
N LEU A 123 -0.14 4.77 22.59
CA LEU A 123 -1.18 5.68 23.12
C LEU A 123 -0.91 7.13 22.70
N ILE A 124 0.33 7.60 22.84
CA ILE A 124 0.73 8.96 22.41
C ILE A 124 0.45 9.13 20.90
N MET A 125 0.85 8.15 20.09
CA MET A 125 0.60 8.19 18.64
C MET A 125 -0.90 8.21 18.30
N GLY A 126 -1.71 7.41 19.00
CA GLY A 126 -3.17 7.42 18.84
C GLY A 126 -3.77 8.81 19.14
N ILE A 127 -3.33 9.44 20.22
CA ILE A 127 -3.79 10.79 20.60
C ILE A 127 -3.36 11.82 19.54
N ILE A 128 -2.09 11.79 19.09
CA ILE A 128 -1.57 12.68 18.04
C ILE A 128 -2.39 12.51 16.75
N CYS A 129 -2.60 11.26 16.31
CA CYS A 129 -3.37 10.98 15.10
C CYS A 129 -4.80 11.50 15.20
N THR A 130 -5.45 11.26 16.34
CA THR A 130 -6.84 11.72 16.59
C THR A 130 -6.93 13.24 16.51
N PHE A 131 -6.01 13.94 17.18
CA PHE A 131 -5.94 15.40 17.15
C PHE A 131 -5.78 15.90 15.71
N LEU A 132 -4.86 15.30 14.94
CA LEU A 132 -4.62 15.68 13.53
C LEU A 132 -5.85 15.40 12.64
N ILE A 133 -6.53 14.27 12.85
CA ILE A 133 -7.77 13.94 12.13
C ILE A 133 -8.86 14.99 12.42
N MET A 134 -9.03 15.36 13.70
CA MET A 134 -10.06 16.32 14.13
C MET A 134 -9.81 17.74 13.60
N THR A 135 -8.56 18.13 13.39
CA THR A 135 -8.21 19.47 12.86
C THR A 135 -8.43 19.58 11.35
N ASN A 136 -8.74 18.47 10.68
CA ASN A 136 -9.03 18.44 9.24
C ASN A 136 -7.96 19.17 8.41
N ILE A 137 -6.70 18.84 8.65
CA ILE A 137 -5.56 19.53 8.06
C ILE A 137 -5.48 19.22 6.55
N LYS A 138 -5.88 20.15 5.71
CA LYS A 138 -5.73 20.07 4.25
C LYS A 138 -4.26 19.87 3.83
N GLY A 139 -3.33 20.22 4.68
CA GLY A 139 -1.89 20.04 4.46
C GLY A 139 -1.41 18.58 4.48
N ILE A 140 -2.17 17.64 5.10
CA ILE A 140 -1.76 16.22 5.19
C ILE A 140 -1.58 15.62 3.78
N SER A 141 -2.51 15.89 2.89
CA SER A 141 -2.45 15.39 1.51
C SER A 141 -1.24 15.95 0.75
N VAL A 142 -0.94 17.24 0.93
CA VAL A 142 0.23 17.89 0.31
C VAL A 142 1.51 17.30 0.90
N PHE A 143 1.57 17.17 2.21
CA PHE A 143 2.73 16.61 2.92
C PHE A 143 3.00 15.17 2.49
N SER A 144 1.95 14.34 2.40
CA SER A 144 2.04 12.95 1.93
C SER A 144 2.59 12.87 0.49
N SER A 145 2.17 13.78 -0.39
CA SER A 145 2.60 13.77 -1.79
C SER A 145 4.08 14.09 -1.98
N VAL A 146 4.69 14.81 -1.03
CA VAL A 146 6.14 15.08 -1.02
C VAL A 146 6.89 13.97 -0.28
N LEU A 147 6.37 13.54 0.85
CA LEU A 147 7.04 12.56 1.73
C LEU A 147 7.20 11.19 1.04
N THR A 148 6.20 10.74 0.27
CA THR A 148 6.25 9.40 -0.34
C THR A 148 7.36 9.26 -1.39
N PRO A 149 7.57 10.18 -2.34
CA PRO A 149 8.73 10.10 -3.23
C PRO A 149 10.08 10.17 -2.49
N VAL A 150 10.17 11.01 -1.45
CA VAL A 150 11.39 11.12 -0.62
C VAL A 150 11.66 9.79 0.09
N LEU A 151 10.62 9.20 0.67
CA LEU A 151 10.70 7.89 1.34
C LEU A 151 11.12 6.79 0.34
N THR A 152 10.49 6.74 -0.84
CA THR A 152 10.81 5.75 -1.88
C THR A 152 12.26 5.86 -2.33
N ALA A 153 12.71 7.08 -2.64
CA ALA A 153 14.10 7.32 -3.02
C ALA A 153 15.05 6.98 -1.86
N GLY A 154 14.70 7.39 -0.64
CA GLY A 154 15.47 7.10 0.56
C GLY A 154 15.67 5.61 0.79
N ILE A 155 14.61 4.81 0.65
CA ILE A 155 14.66 3.35 0.79
C ILE A 155 15.59 2.72 -0.24
N ILE A 156 15.45 3.11 -1.52
CA ILE A 156 16.28 2.57 -2.60
C ILE A 156 17.75 2.94 -2.38
N LEU A 157 18.02 4.21 -2.07
CA LEU A 157 19.39 4.70 -1.82
C LEU A 157 20.01 4.03 -0.58
N THR A 158 19.24 3.91 0.49
CA THR A 158 19.67 3.22 1.73
C THR A 158 19.95 1.75 1.46
N GLY A 159 19.06 1.07 0.74
CA GLY A 159 19.25 -0.33 0.38
C GLY A 159 20.49 -0.55 -0.46
N LEU A 160 20.69 0.29 -1.48
CA LEU A 160 21.89 0.23 -2.32
C LEU A 160 23.16 0.52 -1.51
N TYR A 161 23.14 1.52 -0.62
CA TYR A 161 24.24 1.83 0.29
C TYR A 161 24.62 0.60 1.15
N ILE A 162 23.63 -0.06 1.75
CA ILE A 162 23.82 -1.26 2.58
C ILE A 162 24.46 -2.38 1.75
N ILE A 163 23.96 -2.62 0.51
CA ILE A 163 24.46 -3.67 -0.38
C ILE A 163 25.94 -3.41 -0.76
N ILE A 164 26.28 -2.15 -1.04
CA ILE A 164 27.65 -1.76 -1.45
C ILE A 164 28.62 -1.84 -0.27
N MET A 165 28.19 -1.43 0.93
CA MET A 165 29.07 -1.35 2.12
C MET A 165 29.31 -2.72 2.78
N LYS A 166 28.54 -3.74 2.44
CA LYS A 166 28.71 -5.06 3.03
C LYS A 166 29.85 -5.84 2.35
N GLU A 167 30.90 -6.10 3.11
CA GLU A 167 32.13 -6.75 2.61
C GLU A 167 31.97 -8.26 2.36
N SER A 168 31.01 -8.93 3.01
CA SER A 168 30.85 -10.39 2.86
C SER A 168 29.38 -10.78 3.03
N PRO A 169 28.79 -11.47 2.05
CA PRO A 169 27.44 -12.02 2.25
C PRO A 169 27.48 -13.20 3.21
N VAL A 170 26.81 -13.08 4.35
CA VAL A 170 26.64 -14.19 5.28
C VAL A 170 25.39 -14.99 4.84
N PHE A 171 25.60 -16.00 4.01
CA PHE A 171 24.55 -16.91 3.60
C PHE A 171 24.30 -17.97 4.70
N SER A 172 23.81 -17.56 5.85
CA SER A 172 23.39 -18.54 6.86
C SER A 172 21.87 -18.78 6.75
N ILE A 173 21.54 -19.98 6.30
CA ILE A 173 20.21 -20.37 5.79
C ILE A 173 19.31 -20.97 6.86
N THR A 174 19.57 -20.79 8.16
CA THR A 174 18.98 -21.64 9.19
C THR A 174 17.80 -21.05 10.00
N VAL A 175 17.32 -19.87 9.69
CA VAL A 175 16.22 -19.29 10.48
C VAL A 175 14.87 -19.46 9.77
N TYR A 176 13.88 -19.94 10.49
CA TYR A 176 12.51 -20.11 10.01
C TYR A 176 11.67 -18.89 10.39
N ILE A 177 11.31 -18.09 9.42
CA ILE A 177 10.21 -17.12 9.58
C ILE A 177 8.90 -17.85 9.33
N SER A 178 7.90 -17.55 10.11
CA SER A 178 6.53 -18.01 9.86
C SER A 178 6.07 -17.54 8.48
N ARG A 179 5.87 -18.48 7.59
CA ARG A 179 5.42 -18.20 6.21
C ARG A 179 3.91 -17.97 6.18
N ILE A 180 3.50 -16.94 5.47
CA ILE A 180 2.08 -16.62 5.25
C ILE A 180 1.37 -17.77 4.52
N THR A 181 2.06 -18.38 3.55
CA THR A 181 1.56 -19.54 2.79
C THR A 181 2.67 -20.57 2.63
N LYS A 182 2.32 -21.78 2.22
CA LYS A 182 3.29 -22.85 1.96
C LYS A 182 4.20 -22.56 0.76
N ASN A 183 3.78 -21.63 -0.15
CA ASN A 183 4.43 -21.42 -1.43
C ASN A 183 4.55 -19.92 -1.74
N TRP A 184 5.72 -19.51 -2.24
CA TRP A 184 6.01 -18.13 -2.67
C TRP A 184 5.01 -17.61 -3.71
N PHE A 185 4.51 -18.49 -4.58
CA PHE A 185 3.54 -18.12 -5.62
C PHE A 185 2.26 -17.54 -5.01
N PHE A 186 1.65 -18.27 -4.06
CA PHE A 186 0.44 -17.79 -3.37
C PHE A 186 0.70 -16.55 -2.52
N SER A 187 1.89 -16.48 -1.90
CA SER A 187 2.29 -15.29 -1.14
C SER A 187 2.31 -14.04 -2.03
N SER A 188 2.87 -14.19 -3.25
CA SER A 188 2.91 -13.09 -4.24
C SER A 188 1.52 -12.65 -4.67
N LEU A 189 0.63 -13.61 -4.92
CA LEU A 189 -0.77 -13.32 -5.26
C LEU A 189 -1.46 -12.53 -4.15
N LEU A 190 -1.33 -12.98 -2.91
CA LEU A 190 -1.92 -12.29 -1.74
C LEU A 190 -1.33 -10.89 -1.56
N TYR A 191 -0.02 -10.74 -1.78
CA TYR A 191 0.67 -9.45 -1.70
C TYR A 191 0.08 -8.44 -2.70
N VAL A 192 -0.03 -8.84 -3.96
CA VAL A 192 -0.63 -7.98 -5.00
C VAL A 192 -2.09 -7.70 -4.68
N SER A 193 -2.79 -8.69 -4.16
CA SER A 193 -4.24 -8.65 -3.92
C SER A 193 -4.62 -7.60 -2.88
N TYR A 194 -4.02 -7.63 -1.67
CA TYR A 194 -4.39 -6.63 -0.66
C TYR A 194 -3.96 -5.21 -1.05
N ASN A 195 -2.80 -5.10 -1.70
CA ASN A 195 -2.31 -3.79 -2.17
C ASN A 195 -3.22 -3.22 -3.27
N SER A 196 -3.81 -4.07 -4.09
CA SER A 196 -4.70 -3.63 -5.18
C SER A 196 -6.01 -3.05 -4.66
N ILE A 197 -6.46 -3.40 -3.44
CA ILE A 197 -7.69 -2.82 -2.85
C ILE A 197 -7.57 -1.29 -2.80
N LEU A 198 -6.46 -0.78 -2.29
CA LEU A 198 -6.25 0.66 -2.15
C LEU A 198 -5.69 1.30 -3.43
N SER A 199 -4.80 0.60 -4.15
CA SER A 199 -4.19 1.19 -5.34
C SER A 199 -5.19 1.36 -6.49
N VAL A 200 -6.16 0.45 -6.67
CA VAL A 200 -7.25 0.61 -7.65
C VAL A 200 -8.06 1.88 -7.32
N MET A 201 -8.36 2.10 -6.04
CA MET A 201 -9.06 3.31 -5.58
C MET A 201 -8.30 4.59 -6.01
N MET A 202 -6.96 4.59 -5.81
CA MET A 202 -6.10 5.72 -6.20
C MET A 202 -6.04 5.88 -7.72
N LEU A 203 -5.91 4.78 -8.47
CA LEU A 203 -5.84 4.81 -9.94
C LEU A 203 -7.12 5.35 -10.58
N CYS A 204 -8.30 5.11 -9.97
CA CYS A 204 -9.58 5.63 -10.47
C CYS A 204 -9.64 7.16 -10.47
N SER A 205 -8.85 7.84 -9.64
CA SER A 205 -8.80 9.30 -9.61
C SER A 205 -7.77 9.92 -10.59
N MET A 206 -7.10 9.09 -11.41
CA MET A 206 -6.00 9.55 -12.29
C MET A 206 -6.48 10.10 -13.65
N LEU A 207 -7.77 10.10 -13.95
CA LEU A 207 -8.32 10.56 -15.23
C LEU A 207 -7.77 11.93 -15.69
N PRO A 208 -7.62 12.97 -14.83
CA PRO A 208 -7.12 14.27 -15.30
C PRO A 208 -5.72 14.23 -15.93
N TYR A 209 -4.91 13.24 -15.58
CA TYR A 209 -3.52 13.07 -16.06
C TYR A 209 -3.43 12.15 -17.27
N LEU A 210 -4.49 11.37 -17.57
CA LEU A 210 -4.50 10.40 -18.68
C LEU A 210 -4.95 11.10 -19.99
N LYS A 211 -3.99 11.67 -20.70
CA LYS A 211 -4.26 12.38 -21.98
C LYS A 211 -4.36 11.42 -23.17
N THR A 212 -3.64 10.31 -23.12
CA THR A 212 -3.62 9.29 -24.19
C THR A 212 -3.69 7.89 -23.58
N ARG A 213 -4.12 6.92 -24.39
CA ARG A 213 -4.11 5.51 -24.01
C ARG A 213 -2.68 5.01 -23.75
N ARG A 214 -1.70 5.57 -24.49
CA ARG A 214 -0.26 5.27 -24.29
C ARG A 214 0.19 5.68 -22.88
N THR A 215 -0.24 6.85 -22.39
CA THR A 215 0.04 7.31 -21.02
C THR A 215 -0.47 6.30 -19.99
N ALA A 216 -1.68 5.77 -20.19
CA ALA A 216 -2.29 4.78 -19.28
C ALA A 216 -1.43 3.49 -19.20
N PHE A 217 -1.10 2.90 -20.35
CA PHE A 217 -0.29 1.67 -20.38
C PHE A 217 1.12 1.89 -19.87
N ALA A 218 1.79 2.95 -20.31
CA ALA A 218 3.17 3.26 -19.90
C ALA A 218 3.25 3.52 -18.39
N ALA A 219 2.25 4.20 -17.81
CA ALA A 219 2.22 4.48 -16.38
C ALA A 219 1.99 3.20 -15.56
N GLY A 220 1.11 2.30 -16.02
CA GLY A 220 0.87 1.02 -15.37
C GLY A 220 2.13 0.14 -15.34
N ILE A 221 2.82 0.02 -16.48
CA ILE A 221 4.07 -0.75 -16.59
C ILE A 221 5.15 -0.12 -15.70
N LEU A 222 5.35 1.18 -15.83
CA LEU A 222 6.42 1.88 -15.09
C LEU A 222 6.20 1.79 -13.58
N GLY A 223 4.94 1.92 -13.12
CA GLY A 223 4.60 1.77 -11.70
C GLY A 223 4.98 0.38 -11.18
N GLY A 224 4.61 -0.67 -11.91
CA GLY A 224 4.98 -2.05 -11.56
C GLY A 224 6.49 -2.28 -11.56
N VAL A 225 7.21 -1.69 -12.52
CA VAL A 225 8.68 -1.77 -12.58
C VAL A 225 9.33 -1.09 -11.37
N VAL A 226 8.88 0.10 -11.00
CA VAL A 226 9.38 0.84 -9.81
C VAL A 226 9.16 0.00 -8.55
N LEU A 227 7.98 -0.59 -8.39
CA LEU A 227 7.65 -1.47 -7.26
C LEU A 227 8.57 -2.69 -7.22
N THR A 228 8.80 -3.31 -8.37
CA THR A 228 9.68 -4.49 -8.49
C THR A 228 11.11 -4.14 -8.06
N VAL A 229 11.66 -3.04 -8.58
CA VAL A 229 13.03 -2.60 -8.26
C VAL A 229 13.15 -2.32 -6.76
N ALA A 230 12.21 -1.56 -6.19
CA ALA A 230 12.22 -1.23 -4.75
C ALA A 230 12.13 -2.51 -3.90
N ALA A 231 11.25 -3.44 -4.26
CA ALA A 231 11.09 -4.72 -3.54
C ALA A 231 12.33 -5.59 -3.63
N ILE A 232 12.98 -5.66 -4.81
CA ILE A 232 14.23 -6.43 -4.99
C ILE A 232 15.34 -5.85 -4.10
N VAL A 233 15.50 -4.52 -4.06
CA VAL A 233 16.51 -3.87 -3.22
C VAL A 233 16.30 -4.22 -1.74
N ILE A 234 15.09 -4.04 -1.23
CA ILE A 234 14.77 -4.37 0.18
C ILE A 234 14.96 -5.85 0.46
N ASN A 235 14.46 -6.73 -0.43
CA ASN A 235 14.57 -8.18 -0.27
C ASN A 235 16.04 -8.62 -0.23
N THR A 236 16.89 -8.01 -1.06
CA THR A 236 18.34 -8.28 -1.08
C THR A 236 18.97 -7.88 0.25
N VAL A 237 18.65 -6.69 0.77
CA VAL A 237 19.15 -6.24 2.09
C VAL A 237 18.72 -7.22 3.18
N ILE A 238 17.44 -7.56 3.24
CA ILE A 238 16.93 -8.50 4.26
C ILE A 238 17.60 -9.85 4.11
N PHE A 239 17.77 -10.35 2.89
CA PHE A 239 18.41 -11.64 2.60
C PHE A 239 19.87 -11.70 3.10
N LEU A 240 20.62 -10.61 2.91
CA LEU A 240 22.02 -10.49 3.37
C LEU A 240 22.15 -10.49 4.89
N PHE A 241 21.13 -10.00 5.60
CA PHE A 241 21.12 -9.89 7.07
C PHE A 241 20.07 -10.81 7.72
N TYR A 242 19.65 -11.86 7.01
CA TYR A 242 18.47 -12.64 7.36
C TYR A 242 18.41 -13.16 8.80
N PRO A 243 19.46 -13.76 9.37
CA PRO A 243 19.33 -14.27 10.74
C PRO A 243 19.04 -13.18 11.78
N SER A 244 19.63 -12.00 11.61
CA SER A 244 19.45 -10.88 12.54
C SER A 244 18.20 -10.05 12.27
N ALA A 245 17.65 -10.15 11.07
CA ALA A 245 16.46 -9.39 10.64
C ALA A 245 15.14 -10.10 11.02
N ALA A 246 15.16 -11.42 11.14
CA ALA A 246 13.96 -12.27 11.21
C ALA A 246 13.01 -11.95 12.37
N ASP A 247 13.56 -11.59 13.53
CA ASP A 247 12.79 -11.31 14.75
C ASP A 247 12.55 -9.82 15.01
N ARG A 248 12.86 -8.97 14.02
CA ARG A 248 12.75 -7.51 14.17
C ARG A 248 11.40 -6.98 13.73
N GLU A 249 10.89 -6.02 14.47
CA GLU A 249 9.63 -5.32 14.13
C GLU A 249 9.79 -4.41 12.90
N ILE A 250 11.00 -3.84 12.72
CA ILE A 250 11.32 -2.95 11.59
C ILE A 250 12.69 -3.34 11.02
N PRO A 251 12.74 -4.43 10.21
CA PRO A 251 14.02 -5.04 9.80
C PRO A 251 15.00 -4.09 9.12
N LEU A 252 14.53 -3.28 8.16
CA LEU A 252 15.39 -2.39 7.39
C LEU A 252 16.06 -1.32 8.27
N LEU A 253 15.30 -0.81 9.23
CA LEU A 253 15.79 0.21 10.17
C LEU A 253 16.87 -0.35 11.11
N ASP A 254 16.61 -1.54 11.67
CA ASP A 254 17.55 -2.19 12.60
C ASP A 254 18.86 -2.58 11.88
N ILE A 255 18.78 -3.03 10.62
CA ILE A 255 19.95 -3.30 9.78
C ILE A 255 20.74 -2.00 9.56
N LEU A 256 20.06 -0.90 9.19
CA LEU A 256 20.72 0.38 8.95
C LEU A 256 21.41 0.92 10.20
N HIS A 257 20.77 0.80 11.37
CA HIS A 257 21.37 1.20 12.66
C HIS A 257 22.65 0.41 12.96
N SER A 258 22.72 -0.87 12.59
CA SER A 258 23.91 -1.71 12.81
C SER A 258 25.09 -1.29 11.92
N ILE A 259 24.83 -0.59 10.81
CA ILE A 259 25.86 -0.14 9.85
C ILE A 259 26.27 1.32 10.17
N SER A 260 25.27 2.18 10.37
CA SER A 260 25.49 3.62 10.60
C SER A 260 24.40 4.16 11.52
N SER A 261 24.79 4.57 12.72
CA SER A 261 23.87 5.14 13.70
C SER A 261 23.20 6.43 13.18
N SER A 262 23.96 7.30 12.53
CA SER A 262 23.44 8.58 11.98
C SER A 262 22.42 8.32 10.86
N ALA A 263 22.73 7.43 9.94
CA ALA A 263 21.81 7.05 8.85
C ALA A 263 20.56 6.35 9.43
N GLY A 264 20.74 5.51 10.42
CA GLY A 264 19.65 4.84 11.14
C GLY A 264 18.71 5.84 11.79
N TRP A 265 19.26 6.84 12.47
CA TRP A 265 18.45 7.91 13.10
C TRP A 265 17.64 8.68 12.05
N LEU A 266 18.23 9.04 10.96
CA LEU A 266 17.53 9.73 9.87
C LEU A 266 16.38 8.90 9.27
N UNK A 267 16.48 7.71 9.08
CA UNK A 267 15.59 6.89 8.60
C UNK A 267 14.54 6.68 9.45
N SER A 268 14.87 6.58 10.76
CA SER A 268 13.83 6.46 11.80
C SER A 268 12.84 7.62 11.75
N VAL A 269 13.35 8.84 11.71
CA VAL A 269 12.51 10.05 11.67
C VAL A 269 11.64 10.05 10.39
N LEU A 270 12.22 9.77 9.24
CA LEU A 270 11.49 9.73 7.96
C LEU A 270 10.40 8.65 7.97
N LEU A 271 10.73 7.47 8.45
CA LEU A 271 9.79 6.35 8.51
C LEU A 271 8.67 6.63 9.54
N TRP A 272 9.04 7.22 10.69
CA TRP A 272 8.08 7.65 11.70
C TRP A 272 7.07 8.64 11.13
N LEU A 273 7.56 9.66 10.40
CA LEU A 273 6.69 10.63 9.71
C LEU A 273 5.79 9.96 8.66
N ALA A 274 6.34 9.02 7.90
CA ALA A 274 5.58 8.28 6.90
C ALA A 274 4.45 7.45 7.53
N MET A 275 4.75 6.76 8.64
CA MET A 275 3.74 5.98 9.38
C MET A 275 2.70 6.89 10.01
N LEU A 276 3.10 8.03 10.58
CA LEU A 276 2.19 9.03 11.15
C LEU A 276 1.21 9.53 10.07
N VAL A 277 1.74 9.95 8.91
CA VAL A 277 0.91 10.45 7.80
C VAL A 277 -0.04 9.36 7.30
N SER A 278 0.44 8.14 7.17
CA SER A 278 -0.37 6.99 6.74
C SER A 278 -1.48 6.69 7.75
N ALA A 279 -1.17 6.75 9.05
CA ALA A 279 -2.15 6.56 10.13
C ALA A 279 -3.23 7.66 10.06
N VAL A 280 -2.82 8.92 9.98
CA VAL A 280 -3.76 10.06 9.93
C VAL A 280 -4.64 9.99 8.67
N THR A 281 -4.05 9.66 7.52
CA THR A 281 -4.80 9.54 6.25
C THR A 281 -5.83 8.40 6.33
N SER A 282 -5.42 7.22 6.82
CA SER A 282 -6.31 6.07 7.00
C SER A 282 -7.40 6.37 8.02
N GLY A 283 -7.02 6.96 9.16
CA GLY A 283 -7.96 7.36 10.21
C GLY A 283 -8.98 8.38 9.72
N PHE A 284 -8.53 9.38 8.95
CA PHE A 284 -9.42 10.39 8.35
C PHE A 284 -10.38 9.72 7.35
N CYS A 285 -9.85 8.88 6.45
CA CYS A 285 -10.65 8.19 5.44
C CYS A 285 -11.73 7.30 6.09
N PHE A 286 -11.36 6.56 7.14
CA PHE A 286 -12.31 5.74 7.90
C PHE A 286 -13.36 6.61 8.60
N SER A 287 -12.91 7.68 9.29
CA SER A 287 -13.81 8.55 10.08
C SER A 287 -14.81 9.28 9.17
N ASP A 288 -14.36 9.71 8.00
CA ASP A 288 -15.24 10.34 7.01
C ASP A 288 -16.30 9.36 6.48
N ARG A 289 -15.86 8.16 6.06
CA ARG A 289 -16.79 7.12 5.55
C ARG A 289 -17.78 6.67 6.61
N ALA A 290 -17.31 6.35 7.82
CA ALA A 290 -18.15 5.90 8.91
C ALA A 290 -19.08 7.03 9.41
N GLY A 291 -18.57 8.25 9.46
CA GLY A 291 -19.35 9.44 9.81
C GLY A 291 -20.52 9.64 8.85
N ASN A 292 -20.27 9.56 7.55
CA ASN A 292 -21.31 9.69 6.53
C ASN A 292 -22.33 8.54 6.60
N LEU A 293 -21.85 7.31 6.80
CA LEU A 293 -22.70 6.11 6.86
C LEU A 293 -23.66 6.14 8.08
N PHE A 294 -23.12 6.48 9.25
CA PHE A 294 -23.88 6.49 10.52
C PHE A 294 -24.47 7.85 10.87
N ARG A 295 -24.23 8.89 10.05
CA ARG A 295 -24.66 10.27 10.26
C ARG A 295 -24.15 10.85 11.59
N VAL A 296 -22.87 10.57 11.91
CA VAL A 296 -22.18 11.00 13.14
C VAL A 296 -21.02 11.91 12.74
N ASP A 297 -20.74 12.93 13.58
CA ASP A 297 -19.65 13.87 13.35
C ASP A 297 -18.27 13.14 13.24
N UNK A 298 -17.45 13.35 12.32
CA UNK A 298 -16.27 12.87 12.09
C UNK A 298 -15.41 12.84 13.18
N ARG A 299 -15.52 13.94 14.05
CA ARG A 299 -14.71 14.06 15.27
C ARG A 299 -15.02 12.99 16.29
N ILE A 300 -16.31 12.71 16.51
CA ILE A 300 -16.77 11.66 17.41
C ILE A 300 -16.26 10.30 16.91
N VAL A 301 -16.38 10.04 15.60
CA VAL A 301 -15.89 8.80 14.99
C VAL A 301 -14.36 8.68 15.17
N ALA A 302 -13.60 9.77 15.00
CA ALA A 302 -12.15 9.78 15.22
C ALA A 302 -11.77 9.42 16.67
N MET A 303 -12.53 9.92 17.65
CA MET A 303 -12.33 9.58 19.08
C MET A 303 -12.63 8.10 19.33
N LEU A 304 -13.74 7.59 18.78
CA LEU A 304 -14.10 6.17 18.87
C LEU A 304 -13.05 5.29 18.16
N LEU A 305 -12.57 5.72 17.00
CA LEU A 305 -11.51 5.07 16.27
C LEU A 305 -10.26 4.91 17.14
N CYS A 306 -9.83 5.99 17.81
CA CYS A 306 -8.68 5.97 18.72
C CYS A 306 -8.92 4.98 19.88
N ALA A 307 -10.08 5.07 20.53
CA ALA A 307 -10.42 4.21 21.66
C ALA A 307 -10.43 2.72 21.30
N CYS A 308 -10.87 2.38 20.09
CA CYS A 308 -10.92 0.98 19.61
C CYS A 308 -9.56 0.53 19.03
N ALA A 309 -8.89 1.39 18.28
CA ALA A 309 -7.68 1.01 17.54
C ALA A 309 -6.42 0.96 18.42
N VAL A 310 -6.28 1.88 19.38
CA VAL A 310 -5.08 1.92 20.25
C VAL A 310 -4.85 0.61 21.01
N PRO A 311 -5.85 0.01 21.67
CA PRO A 311 -5.66 -1.31 22.30
C PRO A 311 -5.23 -2.39 21.30
N LEU A 312 -5.83 -2.41 20.10
CA LEU A 312 -5.48 -3.37 19.05
C LEU A 312 -4.05 -3.14 18.53
N SER A 313 -3.63 -1.90 18.40
CA SER A 313 -2.27 -1.53 17.96
C SER A 313 -1.20 -2.03 18.93
N THR A 314 -1.52 -2.25 20.22
CA THR A 314 -0.57 -2.80 21.19
C THR A 314 -0.21 -4.28 20.93
N LEU A 315 -0.89 -4.95 19.98
CA LEU A 315 -0.53 -6.32 19.55
C LEU A 315 0.84 -6.36 18.83
N GLY A 316 1.30 -5.22 18.33
CA GLY A 316 2.58 -5.10 17.64
C GLY A 316 2.44 -5.00 16.12
N PHE A 317 3.36 -4.29 15.51
CA PHE A 317 3.34 -3.97 14.07
C PHE A 317 3.45 -5.23 13.21
N SER A 318 4.46 -6.06 13.48
CA SER A 318 4.72 -7.30 12.73
C SER A 318 3.53 -8.28 12.79
N ARG A 319 2.95 -8.45 13.99
CA ARG A 319 1.82 -9.36 14.21
C ARG A 319 0.57 -8.88 13.49
N LEU A 320 0.30 -7.58 13.51
CA LEU A 320 -0.85 -7.01 12.79
C LEU A 320 -0.71 -7.23 11.28
N ILE A 321 0.49 -7.01 10.70
CA ILE A 321 0.78 -7.26 9.29
C ILE A 321 0.52 -8.73 8.94
N SER A 322 1.06 -9.66 9.76
CA SER A 322 0.95 -11.10 9.48
C SER A 322 -0.48 -11.65 9.55
N LEU A 323 -1.37 -10.97 10.28
CA LEU A 323 -2.79 -11.36 10.40
C LEU A 323 -3.67 -10.67 9.35
N ILE A 324 -3.54 -9.35 9.25
CA ILE A 324 -4.48 -8.50 8.49
C ILE A 324 -4.22 -8.61 6.98
N TYR A 325 -2.96 -8.48 6.55
CA TYR A 325 -2.66 -8.42 5.12
C TYR A 325 -3.01 -9.72 4.38
N PRO A 326 -2.72 -10.93 4.91
CA PRO A 326 -3.17 -12.14 4.23
C PRO A 326 -4.69 -12.30 4.19
N ALA A 327 -5.41 -11.89 5.26
CA ALA A 327 -6.88 -11.95 5.29
C ALA A 327 -7.48 -11.09 4.17
N PHE A 328 -7.00 -9.83 4.03
CA PHE A 328 -7.42 -8.95 2.94
C PHE A 328 -6.84 -9.39 1.59
N GLY A 329 -5.70 -10.09 1.59
CA GLY A 329 -5.13 -10.71 0.40
C GLY A 329 -6.08 -11.71 -0.24
N TRP A 330 -6.68 -12.60 0.55
CA TRP A 330 -7.68 -13.57 0.05
C TRP A 330 -8.91 -12.86 -0.52
N LEU A 331 -9.38 -11.82 0.16
CA LEU A 331 -10.53 -11.03 -0.31
C LEU A 331 -10.18 -10.25 -1.59
N GLY A 332 -9.02 -9.60 -1.63
CA GLY A 332 -8.52 -8.85 -2.79
C GLY A 332 -8.21 -9.75 -3.99
N LEU A 333 -7.90 -11.02 -3.76
CA LEU A 333 -7.63 -11.99 -4.84
C LEU A 333 -8.85 -12.15 -5.75
N PHE A 334 -10.04 -12.24 -5.16
CA PHE A 334 -11.28 -12.26 -5.94
C PHE A 334 -11.41 -10.98 -6.80
N MET A 335 -11.12 -9.83 -6.20
CA MET A 335 -11.18 -8.54 -6.90
C MET A 335 -10.22 -8.50 -8.10
N ILE A 336 -8.97 -8.94 -7.91
CA ILE A 336 -7.95 -8.95 -8.99
C ILE A 336 -8.38 -9.88 -10.12
N ILE A 337 -8.84 -11.10 -9.80
CA ILE A 337 -9.27 -12.07 -10.82
C ILE A 337 -10.35 -11.46 -11.72
N VAL A 338 -11.35 -10.81 -11.11
CA VAL A 338 -12.43 -10.16 -11.88
C VAL A 338 -11.89 -9.01 -12.73
N ILE A 339 -11.00 -8.18 -12.18
CA ILE A 339 -10.37 -7.07 -12.92
C ILE A 339 -9.58 -7.59 -14.12
N LEU A 340 -8.75 -8.63 -13.92
CA LEU A 340 -7.93 -9.20 -14.99
C LEU A 340 -8.79 -9.83 -16.08
N VAL A 341 -9.81 -10.62 -15.71
CA VAL A 341 -10.70 -11.28 -16.65
C VAL A 341 -11.51 -10.25 -17.47
N THR A 342 -12.16 -9.30 -16.80
CA THR A 342 -12.95 -8.26 -17.48
C THR A 342 -12.08 -7.35 -18.32
N GLY A 343 -10.86 -7.06 -17.87
CA GLY A 343 -9.89 -6.26 -18.60
C GLY A 343 -9.42 -6.96 -19.88
N LEU A 344 -9.07 -8.24 -19.77
CA LEU A 344 -8.66 -9.04 -20.93
C LEU A 344 -9.78 -9.14 -21.96
N GLN A 345 -11.02 -9.40 -21.51
CA GLN A 345 -12.19 -9.42 -22.38
C GLN A 345 -12.38 -8.08 -23.09
N GLY A 346 -12.20 -6.96 -22.37
CA GLY A 346 -12.29 -5.61 -22.94
C GLY A 346 -11.20 -5.31 -23.97
N LEU A 347 -9.99 -5.85 -23.77
CA LEU A 347 -8.89 -5.67 -24.74
C LEU A 347 -9.09 -6.51 -26.00
N LEU A 348 -9.66 -7.71 -25.87
CA LEU A 348 -9.91 -8.64 -26.98
C LEU A 348 -11.13 -8.24 -27.82
N SER A 349 -12.13 -7.57 -27.22
CA SER A 349 -13.42 -7.25 -27.87
C SER A 349 -13.37 -6.08 -28.86
N GLY A 350 -12.27 -5.37 -29.03
CA GLY A 350 -12.11 -4.26 -29.99
C GLY A 350 -12.99 -3.03 -29.71
N PRO A 351 -12.79 -1.92 -30.44
CA PRO A 351 -13.48 -0.66 -30.16
C PRO A 351 -14.99 -0.64 -30.50
N VAL A 352 -15.44 -1.48 -31.43
CA VAL A 352 -16.84 -1.45 -31.92
C VAL A 352 -17.84 -1.95 -30.87
N SER A 353 -17.46 -2.95 -30.05
CA SER A 353 -18.36 -3.47 -29.02
C SER A 353 -18.47 -2.58 -27.76
N ARG A 354 -17.59 -1.58 -27.66
CA ARG A 354 -17.55 -0.67 -26.50
C ARG A 354 -18.61 0.44 -26.57
N GLU A 355 -18.99 0.89 -27.79
CA GLU A 355 -20.03 1.90 -27.99
C GLU A 355 -21.44 1.36 -27.70
N GLY A 356 -21.72 0.10 -28.05
CA GLY A 356 -23.00 -0.54 -27.74
C GLY A 356 -23.25 -0.71 -26.25
N ARG A 357 -22.19 -0.98 -25.47
CA ARG A 357 -22.29 -1.10 -24.00
C ARG A 357 -22.47 0.24 -23.28
N ARG A 358 -22.12 1.38 -23.93
CA ARG A 358 -22.35 2.74 -23.37
C ARG A 358 -23.81 3.13 -23.40
N ALA A 359 -24.54 2.73 -24.42
CA ALA A 359 -25.95 3.08 -24.58
C ALA A 359 -26.85 2.38 -23.54
N ASP A 360 -26.47 1.19 -23.11
CA ASP A 360 -27.27 0.33 -22.20
C ASP A 360 -27.04 0.62 -20.71
N ARG A 361 -26.05 1.45 -20.34
CA ARG A 361 -25.62 1.68 -18.96
C ARG A 361 -25.98 3.05 -18.37
N ARG A 362 -27.08 3.67 -18.83
CA ARG A 362 -27.61 4.85 -18.13
C ARG A 362 -28.38 4.38 -16.89
N PHE A 363 -27.69 4.25 -15.78
CA PHE A 363 -28.35 4.03 -14.49
C PHE A 363 -29.14 5.26 -14.10
N PRO A 364 -30.40 5.13 -13.68
CA PRO A 364 -31.11 6.26 -13.08
C PRO A 364 -30.39 6.62 -11.77
N VAL A 365 -29.82 7.82 -11.74
CA VAL A 365 -29.36 8.44 -10.51
C VAL A 365 -30.61 8.69 -9.67
N GLY A 366 -30.85 7.85 -8.69
CA GLY A 366 -31.95 8.04 -7.75
C GLY A 366 -31.75 9.36 -7.01
N ARG A 367 -32.66 10.30 -7.26
CA ARG A 367 -32.83 11.45 -6.40
C ARG A 367 -33.48 10.95 -5.10
N GLY A 368 -32.74 11.00 -4.00
CA GLY A 368 -33.24 10.75 -2.67
C GLY A 368 -32.35 11.44 -1.65
#